data_4af6430449bfb5b07bb3059b50f6a36e
#
_entry.id   4af6430449bfb5b07bb3059b50f6a36e
#
_cell.length_a   1.000
_cell.length_b   1.000
_cell.length_c   1.000
_cell.angle_alpha   90.00
_cell.angle_beta   90.00
_cell.angle_gamma   90.00
#
_symmetry.space_group_name_H-M   'P 1'
#
loop_
_entity.id
_entity.type
_entity.pdbx_description
1 polymer ?
#
loop_
_entity_poly.entity_id
_entity_poly.type
_entity_poly.pdbx_seq_one_letter_code
_entity_poly.pdbx_strand_id
1 'polypeptide(L)'
;VGKSVEAGDVVAYLGPFEENGGWVPHLHFQIIVDRLDLEATFPGVASPSQRDVWCSLSPSPVDMLGIPQSAVAPRSPHVQDLLERRNRSISSALSVSYDRKLHIVRGWMQYLYDAEGHAYLDAVNNVPHVGHSNPRVVKALHRQMRTLTTNTRYLHETILDFSERLVATLPESLEVCFFVNSGSEANDLALRLARAATGKQDTVVLEGGYHGNSTSLIGISPYKFDGHGGKGRPATTHVVPMPDSYRGPFKGMTAETGAAYARFVESAVAQGTCAAFIAESVPGVGGQIVPPPHYLRAAAEHVRKAGAVFIADEVQVGMGRPGSTFWGFELDDVIPDIVVMGKPIGNGHPLGVVVTTRAIA
;
A
#
# COMPACT_ATOMS: atom_id res chain seq x y z
N VAL A 1 10.65 16.99 42.47
CA VAL A 1 9.20 17.28 42.42
C VAL A 1 8.85 17.98 43.73
N GLY A 2 8.05 19.07 43.66
CA GLY A 2 7.58 19.79 44.84
C GLY A 2 8.55 20.80 45.46
N LYS A 3 9.69 21.11 44.83
CA LYS A 3 10.61 22.17 45.28
C LYS A 3 10.17 23.51 44.68
N SER A 4 10.01 24.52 45.54
CA SER A 4 9.80 25.90 45.09
C SER A 4 11.11 26.50 44.60
N VAL A 5 11.04 27.32 43.54
CA VAL A 5 12.17 28.06 42.98
C VAL A 5 11.76 29.51 42.77
N GLU A 6 12.72 30.41 42.83
CA GLU A 6 12.50 31.84 42.56
C GLU A 6 13.04 32.23 41.19
N ALA A 7 12.69 33.42 40.74
CA ALA A 7 13.20 33.91 39.47
C ALA A 7 14.72 34.05 39.49
N GLY A 8 15.40 33.41 38.57
CA GLY A 8 16.87 33.39 38.51
C GLY A 8 17.54 32.16 39.14
N ASP A 9 16.78 31.28 39.80
CA ASP A 9 17.33 30.02 40.32
C ASP A 9 17.73 29.07 39.19
N VAL A 10 18.90 28.45 39.35
CA VAL A 10 19.32 27.35 38.45
C VAL A 10 18.60 26.07 38.88
N VAL A 11 17.68 25.60 38.03
CA VAL A 11 16.87 24.42 38.31
C VAL A 11 17.51 23.11 37.86
N ALA A 12 18.35 23.16 36.81
CA ALA A 12 19.08 22.00 36.28
C ALA A 12 20.22 22.45 35.37
N TYR A 13 21.13 21.53 35.06
CA TYR A 13 22.12 21.66 34.00
C TYR A 13 21.79 20.63 32.91
N LEU A 14 22.08 20.97 31.64
CA LEU A 14 21.96 20.01 30.53
C LEU A 14 23.11 19.03 30.59
N GLY A 15 22.83 17.75 30.65
CA GLY A 15 23.83 16.69 30.56
C GLY A 15 24.48 16.62 29.18
N PRO A 16 25.71 16.11 29.06
CA PRO A 16 26.35 15.87 27.77
C PRO A 16 25.61 14.77 26.98
N PHE A 17 26.01 14.62 25.72
CA PHE A 17 25.38 13.68 24.78
C PHE A 17 25.28 12.23 25.32
N GLU A 18 26.33 11.77 26.01
CA GLU A 18 26.45 10.44 26.59
C GLU A 18 25.42 10.20 27.71
N GLU A 19 25.19 11.23 28.54
CA GLU A 19 24.24 11.17 29.66
C GLU A 19 22.80 11.43 29.22
N ASN A 20 22.62 11.99 28.02
CA ASN A 20 21.31 12.33 27.45
C ASN A 20 20.77 11.26 26.50
N GLY A 21 21.16 10.00 26.69
CA GLY A 21 20.69 8.87 25.90
C GLY A 21 21.09 8.94 24.41
N GLY A 22 22.16 9.64 24.06
CA GLY A 22 22.62 9.81 22.69
C GLY A 22 21.86 10.89 21.90
N TRP A 23 21.14 11.77 22.57
CA TRP A 23 20.45 12.92 21.99
C TRP A 23 21.25 14.19 22.12
N VAL A 24 21.05 15.13 21.21
CA VAL A 24 21.59 16.49 21.38
C VAL A 24 21.07 17.06 22.69
N PRO A 25 21.94 17.68 23.53
CA PRO A 25 21.53 18.30 24.78
C PRO A 25 20.35 19.26 24.55
N HIS A 26 19.23 19.01 25.22
CA HIS A 26 18.03 19.81 25.10
C HIS A 26 17.22 19.80 26.39
N LEU A 27 16.38 20.81 26.58
CA LEU A 27 15.52 20.97 27.73
C LEU A 27 14.07 20.70 27.32
N HIS A 28 13.42 19.79 28.04
CA HIS A 28 11.96 19.68 28.03
C HIS A 28 11.40 20.57 29.13
N PHE A 29 10.70 21.61 28.76
CA PHE A 29 10.06 22.52 29.68
C PHE A 29 8.57 22.59 29.43
N GLN A 30 7.76 22.39 30.46
CA GLN A 30 6.31 22.39 30.39
C GLN A 30 5.72 23.22 31.50
N ILE A 31 4.80 24.12 31.18
CA ILE A 31 3.98 24.81 32.16
C ILE A 31 2.74 23.95 32.41
N ILE A 32 2.46 23.70 33.68
CA ILE A 32 1.27 22.94 34.10
C ILE A 32 0.48 23.84 35.05
N VAL A 33 -0.72 24.26 34.61
CA VAL A 33 -1.59 25.13 35.40
C VAL A 33 -2.30 24.33 36.50
N ASP A 34 -2.76 23.12 36.13
CA ASP A 34 -3.40 22.19 37.04
C ASP A 34 -2.92 20.77 36.75
N ARG A 35 -2.42 20.10 37.79
CA ARG A 35 -1.97 18.70 37.66
C ARG A 35 -3.12 17.69 37.74
N LEU A 36 -4.33 18.13 37.99
CA LEU A 36 -5.43 17.26 38.34
C LEU A 36 -5.00 16.36 39.56
N ASP A 37 -5.36 15.10 39.55
CA ASP A 37 -4.97 14.12 40.57
C ASP A 37 -3.68 13.35 40.25
N LEU A 38 -2.84 13.87 39.33
CA LEU A 38 -1.60 13.23 38.87
C LEU A 38 -0.44 13.56 39.83
N GLU A 39 0.15 12.54 40.49
CA GLU A 39 1.19 12.74 41.51
C GLU A 39 2.57 13.00 40.92
N ALA A 40 3.02 12.21 39.94
CA ALA A 40 4.42 12.19 39.51
C ALA A 40 4.65 12.55 38.04
N THR A 41 3.73 12.24 37.14
CA THR A 41 3.89 12.46 35.69
C THR A 41 2.67 13.15 35.13
N PHE A 42 2.92 14.12 34.24
CA PHE A 42 1.89 14.76 33.43
C PHE A 42 1.99 14.23 32.01
N PRO A 43 0.89 13.88 31.33
CA PRO A 43 0.95 13.32 29.98
C PRO A 43 1.66 14.25 29.01
N GLY A 44 2.71 13.75 28.35
CA GLY A 44 3.42 14.46 27.28
C GLY A 44 2.71 14.34 25.92
N VAL A 45 1.69 13.48 25.85
CA VAL A 45 0.84 13.25 24.65
C VAL A 45 -0.61 13.07 25.08
N ALA A 46 -1.52 13.52 24.27
CA ALA A 46 -2.96 13.44 24.52
C ALA A 46 -3.72 12.95 23.29
N SER A 47 -4.92 12.43 23.49
CA SER A 47 -5.84 12.15 22.39
C SER A 47 -6.18 13.46 21.66
N PRO A 48 -6.23 13.47 20.32
CA PRO A 48 -6.62 14.66 19.55
C PRO A 48 -7.94 15.28 19.97
N SER A 49 -8.90 14.47 20.38
CA SER A 49 -10.21 14.93 20.89
C SER A 49 -10.14 15.69 22.22
N GLN A 50 -9.01 15.54 22.94
CA GLN A 50 -8.77 16.20 24.22
C GLN A 50 -7.75 17.34 24.12
N ARG A 51 -7.30 17.68 22.91
CA ARG A 51 -6.25 18.66 22.68
C ARG A 51 -6.49 19.99 23.39
N ASP A 52 -7.68 20.54 23.26
CA ASP A 52 -7.99 21.86 23.81
C ASP A 52 -7.98 21.85 25.35
N VAL A 53 -8.43 20.76 25.96
CA VAL A 53 -8.35 20.57 27.42
C VAL A 53 -6.88 20.54 27.86
N TRP A 54 -6.07 19.70 27.23
CA TRP A 54 -4.66 19.57 27.61
C TRP A 54 -3.84 20.82 27.31
N CYS A 55 -4.13 21.55 26.23
CA CYS A 55 -3.49 22.85 25.95
C CYS A 55 -3.88 23.92 26.95
N SER A 56 -5.09 23.88 27.53
CA SER A 56 -5.48 24.80 28.60
C SER A 56 -4.77 24.50 29.91
N LEU A 57 -4.52 23.23 30.21
CA LEU A 57 -3.79 22.79 31.40
C LEU A 57 -2.27 22.94 31.27
N SER A 58 -1.76 22.89 30.04
CA SER A 58 -0.34 23.04 29.73
C SER A 58 -0.14 24.03 28.57
N PRO A 59 -0.25 25.35 28.85
CA PRO A 59 -0.07 26.39 27.85
C PRO A 59 1.39 26.45 27.33
N SER A 60 1.57 27.13 26.19
CA SER A 60 2.90 27.32 25.60
C SER A 60 3.82 28.09 26.56
N PRO A 61 5.04 27.60 26.83
CA PRO A 61 6.00 28.31 27.69
C PRO A 61 6.74 29.44 26.99
N VAL A 62 6.52 29.68 25.73
CA VAL A 62 7.29 30.59 24.87
C VAL A 62 7.37 32.00 25.45
N ASP A 63 6.26 32.59 25.86
CA ASP A 63 6.21 33.94 26.39
C ASP A 63 6.86 34.03 27.79
N MET A 64 6.65 33.01 28.62
CA MET A 64 7.23 32.92 29.96
C MET A 64 8.76 32.78 29.93
N LEU A 65 9.28 32.05 28.95
CA LEU A 65 10.73 31.83 28.78
C LEU A 65 11.40 33.00 28.02
N GLY A 66 10.66 34.03 27.60
CA GLY A 66 11.18 35.14 26.82
C GLY A 66 11.75 34.72 25.46
N ILE A 67 11.28 33.59 24.92
CA ILE A 67 11.72 33.10 23.62
C ILE A 67 11.11 34.00 22.55
N PRO A 68 11.91 34.67 21.69
CA PRO A 68 11.37 35.48 20.62
C PRO A 68 10.57 34.63 19.64
N GLN A 69 9.44 35.15 19.16
CA GLN A 69 8.57 34.43 18.19
C GLN A 69 9.32 33.99 16.93
N SER A 70 10.40 34.70 16.56
CA SER A 70 11.28 34.31 15.44
C SER A 70 12.09 33.03 15.69
N ALA A 71 12.27 32.62 16.95
CA ALA A 71 12.97 31.40 17.32
C ALA A 71 12.01 30.19 17.49
N VAL A 72 10.70 30.44 17.44
CA VAL A 72 9.71 29.39 17.42
C VAL A 72 9.68 28.81 16.00
N ALA A 73 9.64 27.49 15.89
CA ALA A 73 9.55 26.85 14.60
C ALA A 73 8.42 27.48 13.75
N PRO A 74 8.67 27.78 12.49
CA PRO A 74 7.66 28.42 11.65
C PRO A 74 6.40 27.55 11.66
N ARG A 75 5.24 28.21 11.71
CA ARG A 75 3.95 27.52 11.55
C ARG A 75 4.01 26.69 10.26
N SER A 76 3.39 25.52 10.29
CA SER A 76 3.23 24.70 9.08
C SER A 76 2.76 25.59 7.92
N PRO A 77 3.33 25.43 6.71
CA PRO A 77 2.92 26.23 5.56
C PRO A 77 1.41 26.16 5.37
N HIS A 78 0.80 27.27 5.00
CA HIS A 78 -0.62 27.27 4.68
C HIS A 78 -0.90 26.32 3.50
N VAL A 79 -2.02 25.62 3.51
CA VAL A 79 -2.38 24.66 2.45
C VAL A 79 -2.30 25.28 1.06
N GLN A 80 -2.70 26.58 0.94
CA GLN A 80 -2.63 27.30 -0.32
C GLN A 80 -1.19 27.46 -0.83
N ASP A 81 -0.24 27.79 0.03
CA ASP A 81 1.18 27.90 -0.35
C ASP A 81 1.74 26.55 -0.83
N LEU A 82 1.33 25.46 -0.21
CA LEU A 82 1.72 24.12 -0.64
C LEU A 82 1.14 23.77 -2.02
N LEU A 83 -0.12 24.12 -2.27
CA LEU A 83 -0.75 23.93 -3.58
C LEU A 83 -0.05 24.75 -4.67
N GLU A 84 0.28 26.00 -4.41
CA GLU A 84 1.01 26.85 -5.36
C GLU A 84 2.40 26.30 -5.68
N ARG A 85 3.14 25.88 -4.65
CA ARG A 85 4.45 25.22 -4.82
C ARG A 85 4.32 23.93 -5.62
N ARG A 86 3.32 23.11 -5.30
CA ARG A 86 3.02 21.87 -6.01
C ARG A 86 2.74 22.13 -7.48
N ASN A 87 1.89 23.11 -7.80
CA ASN A 87 1.50 23.43 -9.17
C ASN A 87 2.68 23.93 -10.04
N ARG A 88 3.74 24.43 -9.41
CA ARG A 88 4.97 24.82 -10.13
C ARG A 88 5.88 23.66 -10.50
N SER A 89 5.85 22.56 -9.76
CA SER A 89 6.89 21.50 -9.87
C SER A 89 6.35 20.10 -10.05
N ILE A 90 5.05 19.86 -9.82
CA ILE A 90 4.41 18.56 -9.96
C ILE A 90 3.32 18.62 -11.02
N SER A 91 3.29 17.63 -11.90
CA SER A 91 2.30 17.54 -12.97
C SER A 91 0.87 17.59 -12.45
N SER A 92 0.00 18.35 -13.12
CA SER A 92 -1.44 18.38 -12.84
C SER A 92 -2.15 17.03 -13.05
N ALA A 93 -1.53 16.10 -13.78
CA ALA A 93 -2.00 14.73 -13.92
C ALA A 93 -1.98 13.95 -12.59
N LEU A 94 -1.18 14.41 -11.62
CA LEU A 94 -1.17 13.88 -10.25
C LEU A 94 -2.08 14.75 -9.37
N SER A 95 -3.37 14.50 -9.39
CA SER A 95 -4.35 15.27 -8.60
C SER A 95 -4.17 15.05 -7.09
N VAL A 96 -4.58 16.05 -6.30
CA VAL A 96 -4.74 15.93 -4.85
C VAL A 96 -6.19 15.57 -4.56
N SER A 97 -6.40 14.54 -3.76
CA SER A 97 -7.73 14.05 -3.38
C SER A 97 -8.46 15.05 -2.47
N TYR A 98 -9.78 14.89 -2.41
CA TYR A 98 -10.74 15.62 -1.59
C TYR A 98 -10.89 17.11 -1.94
N ASP A 99 -12.08 17.66 -1.78
CA ASP A 99 -12.38 19.08 -2.00
C ASP A 99 -11.64 19.95 -0.98
N ARG A 100 -11.76 19.61 0.32
CA ARG A 100 -10.91 20.16 1.37
C ARG A 100 -9.55 19.48 1.33
N LYS A 101 -8.53 20.19 0.88
CA LYS A 101 -7.16 19.68 0.82
C LYS A 101 -6.58 19.52 2.22
N LEU A 102 -5.98 18.36 2.48
CA LEU A 102 -5.39 18.04 3.78
C LEU A 102 -3.88 18.20 3.71
N HIS A 103 -3.30 18.91 4.69
CA HIS A 103 -1.86 18.96 4.90
C HIS A 103 -1.47 17.87 5.92
N ILE A 104 -1.27 16.65 5.45
CA ILE A 104 -0.86 15.52 6.30
C ILE A 104 0.63 15.63 6.60
N VAL A 105 0.98 15.65 7.87
CA VAL A 105 2.35 15.79 8.36
C VAL A 105 2.88 14.54 9.06
N ARG A 106 2.00 13.61 9.44
CA ARG A 106 2.37 12.38 10.14
C ARG A 106 1.40 11.24 9.83
N GLY A 107 1.93 10.03 9.80
CA GLY A 107 1.16 8.79 9.90
C GLY A 107 1.66 7.95 11.07
N TRP A 108 0.74 7.31 11.80
CA TRP A 108 1.08 6.36 12.86
C TRP A 108 0.04 5.25 12.93
N MET A 109 0.48 4.04 12.70
CA MET A 109 -0.37 2.86 12.62
C MET A 109 -1.56 3.09 11.66
N GLN A 110 -2.79 3.06 12.12
CA GLN A 110 -3.98 3.27 11.32
C GLN A 110 -4.43 4.73 11.17
N TYR A 111 -3.66 5.69 11.70
CA TYR A 111 -4.06 7.10 11.70
C TYR A 111 -3.12 7.97 10.87
N LEU A 112 -3.70 8.98 10.24
CA LEU A 112 -3.01 10.14 9.65
C LEU A 112 -3.30 11.37 10.51
N TYR A 113 -2.34 12.29 10.55
CA TYR A 113 -2.47 13.54 11.29
C TYR A 113 -2.15 14.72 10.38
N ASP A 114 -3.01 15.74 10.43
CA ASP A 114 -2.76 17.01 9.72
C ASP A 114 -1.89 17.96 10.53
N ALA A 115 -1.55 19.09 9.91
CA ALA A 115 -0.71 20.12 10.53
C ALA A 115 -1.38 20.82 11.73
N GLU A 116 -2.70 20.73 11.84
CA GLU A 116 -3.49 21.26 12.95
C GLU A 116 -3.64 20.25 14.09
N GLY A 117 -3.16 19.00 13.91
CA GLY A 117 -3.20 17.93 14.89
C GLY A 117 -4.48 17.10 14.88
N HIS A 118 -5.36 17.27 13.90
CA HIS A 118 -6.52 16.39 13.74
C HIS A 118 -6.08 15.00 13.31
N ALA A 119 -6.68 13.98 13.92
CA ALA A 119 -6.47 12.60 13.57
C ALA A 119 -7.56 12.11 12.59
N TYR A 120 -7.13 11.41 11.56
CA TYR A 120 -7.99 10.75 10.58
C TYR A 120 -7.74 9.26 10.63
N LEU A 121 -8.79 8.46 10.82
CA LEU A 121 -8.69 7.02 10.62
C LEU A 121 -8.47 6.76 9.13
N ASP A 122 -7.33 6.17 8.77
CA ASP A 122 -7.00 5.89 7.38
C ASP A 122 -7.72 4.62 6.91
N ALA A 123 -8.85 4.81 6.29
CA ALA A 123 -9.63 3.75 5.64
C ALA A 123 -9.43 3.69 4.12
N VAL A 124 -8.45 4.43 3.57
CA VAL A 124 -8.22 4.57 2.13
C VAL A 124 -6.89 3.98 1.68
N ASN A 125 -5.80 4.26 2.41
CA ASN A 125 -4.47 3.80 1.99
C ASN A 125 -4.31 2.29 2.18
N ASN A 126 -4.21 1.56 1.08
CA ASN A 126 -4.01 0.11 1.08
C ASN A 126 -2.53 -0.31 0.95
N VAL A 127 -1.60 0.65 1.01
CA VAL A 127 -0.16 0.42 0.88
C VAL A 127 0.50 0.14 2.24
N PRO A 128 0.32 0.97 3.30
CA PRO A 128 0.92 0.70 4.60
C PRO A 128 0.12 -0.36 5.38
N HIS A 129 0.21 -1.59 4.94
CA HIS A 129 -0.64 -2.72 5.35
C HIS A 129 -0.60 -3.03 6.85
N VAL A 130 0.58 -2.91 7.47
CA VAL A 130 0.77 -3.06 8.93
C VAL A 130 0.83 -1.73 9.65
N GLY A 131 0.36 -0.67 9.01
CA GLY A 131 0.26 0.68 9.54
C GLY A 131 1.40 1.62 9.15
N HIS A 132 1.08 2.91 9.18
CA HIS A 132 2.05 3.98 8.96
C HIS A 132 3.13 3.96 10.03
N SER A 133 4.37 4.21 9.62
CA SER A 133 5.52 4.31 10.53
C SER A 133 5.65 3.12 11.48
N ASN A 134 5.26 1.92 11.06
CA ASN A 134 5.32 0.73 11.90
C ASN A 134 6.75 0.53 12.46
N PRO A 135 6.94 0.50 13.78
CA PRO A 135 8.28 0.49 14.38
C PRO A 135 9.15 -0.71 13.96
N ARG A 136 8.53 -1.87 13.71
CA ARG A 136 9.26 -3.07 13.27
C ARG A 136 9.80 -2.90 11.86
N VAL A 137 9.00 -2.33 10.95
CA VAL A 137 9.40 -2.05 9.56
C VAL A 137 10.49 -0.98 9.53
N VAL A 138 10.29 0.14 10.27
CA VAL A 138 11.27 1.24 10.36
C VAL A 138 12.62 0.72 10.89
N LYS A 139 12.60 -0.08 11.96
CA LYS A 139 13.83 -0.65 12.55
C LYS A 139 14.54 -1.60 11.58
N ALA A 140 13.81 -2.44 10.84
CA ALA A 140 14.39 -3.37 9.88
C ALA A 140 15.05 -2.61 8.72
N LEU A 141 14.35 -1.62 8.16
CA LEU A 141 14.88 -0.76 7.09
C LEU A 141 16.14 -0.02 7.54
N HIS A 142 16.09 0.65 8.71
CA HIS A 142 17.22 1.40 9.25
C HIS A 142 18.46 0.50 9.41
N ARG A 143 18.29 -0.69 9.96
CA ARG A 143 19.39 -1.65 10.12
C ARG A 143 19.98 -2.04 8.75
N GLN A 144 19.14 -2.39 7.77
CA GLN A 144 19.62 -2.81 6.45
C GLN A 144 20.34 -1.68 5.73
N MET A 145 19.80 -0.48 5.72
CA MET A 145 20.42 0.68 5.05
C MET A 145 21.79 1.05 5.64
N ARG A 146 22.02 0.80 6.92
CA ARG A 146 23.32 1.01 7.56
C ARG A 146 24.33 -0.12 7.26
N THR A 147 23.85 -1.28 6.83
CA THR A 147 24.70 -2.45 6.59
C THR A 147 25.12 -2.56 5.13
N LEU A 148 24.12 -2.60 4.24
CA LEU A 148 24.38 -2.81 2.82
C LEU A 148 23.16 -2.35 2.00
N THR A 149 23.44 -1.56 0.96
CA THR A 149 22.49 -1.21 -0.10
C THR A 149 23.12 -1.60 -1.43
N THR A 150 22.65 -2.67 -2.04
CA THR A 150 23.16 -3.20 -3.31
C THR A 150 22.05 -3.90 -4.09
N ASN A 151 22.44 -4.41 -5.28
CA ASN A 151 21.55 -5.25 -6.11
C ASN A 151 21.87 -6.75 -5.92
N THR A 152 21.21 -7.60 -6.70
CA THR A 152 21.30 -9.07 -6.64
C THR A 152 22.58 -9.67 -7.25
N ARG A 153 23.62 -8.89 -7.52
CA ARG A 153 24.90 -9.41 -8.08
C ARG A 153 25.72 -10.19 -7.07
N TYR A 154 25.46 -9.99 -5.78
CA TYR A 154 26.19 -10.61 -4.68
C TYR A 154 25.27 -11.49 -3.89
N LEU A 155 25.80 -12.58 -3.33
CA LEU A 155 25.04 -13.41 -2.39
C LEU A 155 24.80 -12.64 -1.09
N HIS A 156 23.57 -12.67 -0.62
CA HIS A 156 23.16 -12.09 0.64
C HIS A 156 21.98 -12.85 1.23
N GLU A 157 22.05 -13.20 2.49
CA GLU A 157 21.07 -14.06 3.18
C GLU A 157 19.67 -13.45 3.17
N THR A 158 19.55 -12.14 3.38
CA THR A 158 18.23 -11.47 3.55
C THR A 158 17.29 -11.70 2.38
N ILE A 159 17.79 -11.72 1.14
CA ILE A 159 16.94 -11.95 -0.04
C ILE A 159 16.51 -13.42 -0.12
N LEU A 160 17.39 -14.34 0.29
CA LEU A 160 17.09 -15.78 0.33
C LEU A 160 16.06 -16.08 1.42
N ASP A 161 16.30 -15.61 2.65
CA ASP A 161 15.36 -15.74 3.77
C ASP A 161 13.97 -15.19 3.41
N PHE A 162 13.93 -14.06 2.69
CA PHE A 162 12.68 -13.46 2.27
C PHE A 162 11.98 -14.29 1.21
N SER A 163 12.70 -14.76 0.18
CA SER A 163 12.10 -15.61 -0.86
C SER A 163 11.58 -16.93 -0.30
N GLU A 164 12.35 -17.60 0.55
CA GLU A 164 11.95 -18.86 1.20
C GLU A 164 10.70 -18.69 2.06
N ARG A 165 10.65 -17.62 2.87
CA ARG A 165 9.47 -17.31 3.70
C ARG A 165 8.25 -16.93 2.87
N LEU A 166 8.45 -16.30 1.72
CA LEU A 166 7.36 -15.91 0.84
C LEU A 166 6.76 -17.13 0.13
N VAL A 167 7.60 -17.98 -0.48
CA VAL A 167 7.10 -19.19 -1.16
C VAL A 167 6.47 -20.17 -0.18
N ALA A 168 6.91 -20.21 1.06
CA ALA A 168 6.28 -21.03 2.10
C ALA A 168 4.82 -20.64 2.43
N THR A 169 4.36 -19.46 1.98
CA THR A 169 2.96 -19.02 2.11
C THR A 169 2.13 -19.32 0.86
N LEU A 170 2.72 -19.91 -0.15
CA LEU A 170 2.11 -20.16 -1.46
C LEU A 170 1.97 -21.68 -1.70
N PRO A 171 1.12 -22.10 -2.65
CA PRO A 171 1.11 -23.47 -3.12
C PRO A 171 2.50 -23.94 -3.61
N GLU A 172 2.83 -25.21 -3.36
CA GLU A 172 4.17 -25.80 -3.60
C GLU A 172 4.69 -25.57 -5.04
N SER A 173 3.82 -25.51 -6.02
CA SER A 173 4.20 -25.26 -7.43
C SER A 173 4.73 -23.85 -7.69
N LEU A 174 4.45 -22.87 -6.82
CA LEU A 174 4.85 -21.48 -6.92
C LEU A 174 6.14 -21.25 -6.14
N GLU A 175 7.27 -21.57 -6.74
CA GLU A 175 8.55 -21.70 -6.04
C GLU A 175 9.64 -20.70 -6.48
N VAL A 176 9.45 -19.93 -7.56
CA VAL A 176 10.47 -19.03 -8.11
C VAL A 176 10.05 -17.58 -7.97
N CYS A 177 10.85 -16.80 -7.24
CA CYS A 177 10.62 -15.38 -7.00
C CYS A 177 11.43 -14.47 -7.92
N PHE A 178 10.80 -13.40 -8.39
CA PHE A 178 11.46 -12.24 -9.01
C PHE A 178 11.12 -10.99 -8.22
N PHE A 179 12.12 -10.22 -7.82
CA PHE A 179 11.94 -8.97 -7.07
C PHE A 179 12.09 -7.77 -7.99
N VAL A 180 11.15 -6.84 -7.90
CA VAL A 180 11.06 -5.59 -8.66
C VAL A 180 10.62 -4.44 -7.73
N ASN A 181 10.40 -3.23 -8.24
CA ASN A 181 10.20 -2.06 -7.38
C ASN A 181 8.72 -1.63 -7.24
N SER A 182 7.82 -2.23 -7.96
CA SER A 182 6.40 -1.87 -7.92
C SER A 182 5.51 -2.98 -8.44
N GLY A 183 4.20 -2.93 -8.11
CA GLY A 183 3.20 -3.79 -8.73
C GLY A 183 3.11 -3.62 -10.25
N SER A 184 3.39 -2.42 -10.78
CA SER A 184 3.45 -2.20 -12.23
C SER A 184 4.61 -2.96 -12.87
N GLU A 185 5.82 -2.87 -12.33
CA GLU A 185 6.95 -3.67 -12.85
C GLU A 185 6.69 -5.17 -12.72
N ALA A 186 6.05 -5.59 -11.62
CA ALA A 186 5.71 -6.99 -11.40
C ALA A 186 4.69 -7.51 -12.42
N ASN A 187 3.63 -6.75 -12.72
CA ASN A 187 2.65 -7.11 -13.76
C ASN A 187 3.27 -7.09 -15.18
N ASP A 188 4.14 -6.13 -15.48
CA ASP A 188 4.90 -6.12 -16.74
C ASP A 188 5.76 -7.38 -16.90
N LEU A 189 6.47 -7.77 -15.85
CA LEU A 189 7.27 -8.98 -15.84
C LEU A 189 6.40 -10.23 -15.98
N ALA A 190 5.26 -10.30 -15.26
CA ALA A 190 4.32 -11.43 -15.36
C ALA A 190 3.79 -11.61 -16.79
N LEU A 191 3.43 -10.53 -17.47
CA LEU A 191 3.01 -10.59 -18.89
C LEU A 191 4.16 -11.05 -19.81
N ARG A 192 5.38 -10.62 -19.56
CA ARG A 192 6.54 -11.07 -20.34
C ARG A 192 6.80 -12.56 -20.16
N LEU A 193 6.73 -13.06 -18.93
CA LEU A 193 6.85 -14.48 -18.60
C LEU A 193 5.73 -15.29 -19.28
N ALA A 194 4.49 -14.83 -19.18
CA ALA A 194 3.36 -15.49 -19.82
C ALA A 194 3.51 -15.59 -21.34
N ARG A 195 3.92 -14.49 -21.98
CA ARG A 195 4.17 -14.46 -23.44
C ARG A 195 5.34 -15.33 -23.86
N ALA A 196 6.43 -15.35 -23.08
CA ALA A 196 7.57 -16.21 -23.34
C ALA A 196 7.24 -17.69 -23.21
N ALA A 197 6.49 -18.06 -22.16
CA ALA A 197 6.11 -19.44 -21.87
C ALA A 197 5.09 -20.00 -22.88
N THR A 198 4.19 -19.16 -23.39
CA THR A 198 3.12 -19.60 -24.30
C THR A 198 3.40 -19.37 -25.77
N GLY A 199 4.35 -18.49 -26.11
CA GLY A 199 4.59 -18.01 -27.50
C GLY A 199 3.46 -17.12 -28.06
N LYS A 200 2.49 -16.73 -27.24
CA LYS A 200 1.31 -15.96 -27.60
C LYS A 200 1.39 -14.51 -27.13
N GLN A 201 0.44 -13.65 -27.54
CA GLN A 201 0.55 -12.19 -27.28
C GLN A 201 -0.66 -11.60 -26.53
N ASP A 202 -1.85 -12.11 -26.79
CA ASP A 202 -3.08 -11.49 -26.32
C ASP A 202 -3.29 -11.70 -24.82
N THR A 203 -4.03 -10.79 -24.21
CA THR A 203 -4.33 -10.83 -22.78
C THR A 203 -5.82 -10.64 -22.55
N VAL A 204 -6.44 -11.53 -21.76
CA VAL A 204 -7.81 -11.39 -21.28
C VAL A 204 -7.79 -10.68 -19.93
N VAL A 205 -8.68 -9.69 -19.74
CA VAL A 205 -8.82 -8.88 -18.53
C VAL A 205 -10.29 -8.66 -18.17
N LEU A 206 -10.53 -8.30 -16.90
CA LEU A 206 -11.87 -7.93 -16.44
C LEU A 206 -12.23 -6.49 -16.81
N GLU A 207 -13.49 -6.24 -17.13
CA GLU A 207 -14.06 -4.90 -17.21
C GLU A 207 -13.71 -4.10 -15.95
N GLY A 208 -13.32 -2.82 -16.11
CA GLY A 208 -12.92 -1.96 -14.99
C GLY A 208 -11.62 -2.37 -14.27
N GLY A 209 -10.93 -3.42 -14.73
CA GLY A 209 -9.68 -3.89 -14.16
C GLY A 209 -8.55 -2.86 -14.26
N TYR A 210 -7.62 -2.89 -13.29
CA TYR A 210 -6.44 -2.04 -13.25
C TYR A 210 -5.21 -2.83 -12.80
N HIS A 211 -4.19 -2.89 -13.64
CA HIS A 211 -2.99 -3.68 -13.39
C HIS A 211 -1.68 -2.89 -13.36
N GLY A 212 -1.75 -1.57 -13.46
CA GLY A 212 -0.59 -0.70 -13.35
C GLY A 212 -0.56 0.47 -14.34
N ASN A 213 0.57 1.19 -14.36
CA ASN A 213 0.70 2.49 -15.04
C ASN A 213 1.87 2.55 -16.03
N SER A 214 2.46 1.42 -16.44
CA SER A 214 3.35 1.38 -17.59
C SER A 214 2.56 1.36 -18.90
N THR A 215 3.20 1.62 -20.03
CA THR A 215 2.52 1.66 -21.34
C THR A 215 1.81 0.35 -21.67
N SER A 216 2.45 -0.80 -21.40
CA SER A 216 1.87 -2.11 -21.60
C SER A 216 0.67 -2.36 -20.69
N LEU A 217 0.75 -1.94 -19.42
CA LEU A 217 -0.31 -2.16 -18.45
C LEU A 217 -1.50 -1.20 -18.61
N ILE A 218 -1.28 0.01 -19.08
CA ILE A 218 -2.37 0.89 -19.51
C ILE A 218 -3.19 0.20 -20.61
N GLY A 219 -2.51 -0.48 -21.53
CA GLY A 219 -3.16 -1.22 -22.62
C GLY A 219 -3.99 -2.44 -22.18
N ILE A 220 -3.78 -2.96 -20.97
CA ILE A 220 -4.56 -4.06 -20.39
C ILE A 220 -5.41 -3.65 -19.18
N SER A 221 -5.53 -2.36 -18.92
CA SER A 221 -6.31 -1.82 -17.81
C SER A 221 -7.52 -1.05 -18.34
N PRO A 222 -8.71 -1.65 -18.43
CA PRO A 222 -9.94 -0.96 -18.86
C PRO A 222 -10.21 0.31 -18.08
N TYR A 223 -9.94 0.31 -16.78
CA TYR A 223 -9.99 1.52 -15.94
C TYR A 223 -9.20 2.70 -16.52
N LYS A 224 -8.12 2.45 -17.27
CA LYS A 224 -7.26 3.48 -17.87
C LYS A 224 -7.65 3.78 -19.31
N PHE A 225 -7.77 2.78 -20.16
CA PHE A 225 -7.98 3.03 -21.60
C PHE A 225 -9.42 3.44 -21.94
N ASP A 226 -10.41 3.10 -21.09
CA ASP A 226 -11.80 3.57 -21.20
C ASP A 226 -12.06 4.82 -20.36
N GLY A 227 -11.13 5.17 -19.44
CA GLY A 227 -11.24 6.33 -18.56
C GLY A 227 -10.89 7.65 -19.27
N HIS A 228 -10.98 8.75 -18.52
CA HIS A 228 -10.66 10.08 -19.01
C HIS A 228 -9.21 10.16 -19.54
N GLY A 229 -9.04 10.57 -20.79
CA GLY A 229 -7.74 10.63 -21.48
C GLY A 229 -7.25 9.28 -22.01
N GLY A 230 -8.03 8.23 -21.89
CA GLY A 230 -7.76 6.91 -22.48
C GLY A 230 -7.78 6.93 -24.01
N LYS A 231 -7.04 6.01 -24.61
CA LYS A 231 -6.91 5.88 -26.08
C LYS A 231 -7.70 4.69 -26.66
N GLY A 232 -8.57 4.10 -25.85
CA GLY A 232 -9.31 2.91 -26.22
C GLY A 232 -8.52 1.61 -26.07
N ARG A 233 -9.20 0.52 -26.27
CA ARG A 233 -8.72 -0.85 -26.11
C ARG A 233 -7.77 -1.27 -27.23
N PRO A 234 -6.55 -1.75 -26.94
CA PRO A 234 -5.69 -2.38 -27.95
C PRO A 234 -6.28 -3.68 -28.50
N ALA A 235 -5.97 -4.01 -29.76
CA ALA A 235 -6.47 -5.22 -30.43
C ALA A 235 -6.07 -6.53 -29.72
N THR A 236 -4.93 -6.54 -29.02
CA THR A 236 -4.41 -7.67 -28.26
C THR A 236 -4.99 -7.81 -26.85
N THR A 237 -5.95 -6.95 -26.48
CA THR A 237 -6.60 -6.98 -25.16
C THR A 237 -8.06 -7.39 -25.32
N HIS A 238 -8.46 -8.47 -24.68
CA HIS A 238 -9.82 -8.97 -24.66
C HIS A 238 -10.44 -8.68 -23.30
N VAL A 239 -11.52 -7.90 -23.28
CA VAL A 239 -12.23 -7.54 -22.04
C VAL A 239 -13.42 -8.45 -21.86
N VAL A 240 -13.53 -9.06 -20.68
CA VAL A 240 -14.69 -9.85 -20.27
C VAL A 240 -15.44 -9.13 -19.14
N PRO A 241 -16.75 -9.38 -18.99
CA PRO A 241 -17.55 -8.73 -17.96
C PRO A 241 -17.00 -8.95 -16.56
N MET A 242 -17.11 -7.91 -15.72
CA MET A 242 -16.86 -8.01 -14.28
C MET A 242 -17.78 -9.06 -13.66
N PRO A 243 -17.27 -10.02 -12.86
CA PRO A 243 -18.10 -11.04 -12.21
C PRO A 243 -18.88 -10.45 -11.01
N ASP A 244 -19.71 -9.45 -11.29
CA ASP A 244 -20.55 -8.76 -10.32
C ASP A 244 -21.91 -9.46 -10.22
N SER A 245 -22.08 -10.27 -9.18
CA SER A 245 -23.32 -11.01 -8.91
C SER A 245 -24.49 -10.14 -8.45
N TYR A 246 -24.24 -8.84 -8.22
CA TYR A 246 -25.29 -7.88 -7.85
C TYR A 246 -25.77 -7.04 -9.05
N ARG A 247 -24.84 -6.46 -9.84
CA ARG A 247 -25.17 -5.55 -10.96
C ARG A 247 -25.03 -6.21 -12.33
N GLY A 248 -24.15 -7.20 -12.46
CA GLY A 248 -23.85 -7.86 -13.74
C GLY A 248 -25.00 -8.71 -14.31
N PRO A 249 -24.76 -9.37 -15.44
CA PRO A 249 -25.80 -10.15 -16.13
C PRO A 249 -26.27 -11.39 -15.36
N PHE A 250 -25.42 -12.00 -14.54
CA PHE A 250 -25.78 -13.16 -13.72
C PHE A 250 -25.82 -12.76 -12.24
N LYS A 251 -26.91 -13.13 -11.55
CA LYS A 251 -27.18 -12.73 -10.17
C LYS A 251 -26.96 -13.87 -9.18
N GLY A 252 -26.60 -13.50 -7.96
CA GLY A 252 -26.46 -14.42 -6.84
C GLY A 252 -25.04 -14.94 -6.63
N MET A 253 -24.71 -15.19 -5.38
CA MET A 253 -23.40 -15.71 -4.95
C MET A 253 -23.44 -17.24 -4.95
N THR A 254 -23.50 -17.85 -6.14
CA THR A 254 -23.55 -19.32 -6.32
C THR A 254 -22.47 -19.81 -7.27
N ALA A 255 -22.15 -21.10 -7.19
CA ALA A 255 -21.18 -21.74 -8.09
C ALA A 255 -21.63 -21.70 -9.56
N GLU A 256 -22.94 -21.80 -9.81
CA GLU A 256 -23.52 -21.71 -11.15
C GLU A 256 -23.31 -20.31 -11.73
N THR A 257 -23.48 -19.28 -10.91
CA THR A 257 -23.19 -17.88 -11.31
C THR A 257 -21.70 -17.72 -11.64
N GLY A 258 -20.80 -18.27 -10.81
CA GLY A 258 -19.37 -18.26 -11.08
C GLY A 258 -19.01 -18.95 -12.39
N ALA A 259 -19.52 -20.13 -12.61
CA ALA A 259 -19.32 -20.87 -13.86
C ALA A 259 -19.89 -20.13 -15.07
N ALA A 260 -21.04 -19.45 -14.93
CA ALA A 260 -21.63 -18.67 -16.01
C ALA A 260 -20.75 -17.47 -16.41
N TYR A 261 -20.15 -16.76 -15.45
CA TYR A 261 -19.17 -15.70 -15.74
C TYR A 261 -17.88 -16.25 -16.35
N ALA A 262 -17.39 -17.41 -15.93
CA ALA A 262 -16.18 -18.02 -16.47
C ALA A 262 -16.31 -18.38 -17.97
N ARG A 263 -17.51 -18.61 -18.49
CA ARG A 263 -17.72 -18.82 -19.93
C ARG A 263 -17.37 -17.61 -20.80
N PHE A 264 -17.42 -16.40 -20.25
CA PHE A 264 -16.90 -15.24 -20.98
C PHE A 264 -15.39 -15.34 -21.19
N VAL A 265 -14.66 -15.82 -20.17
CA VAL A 265 -13.22 -16.08 -20.29
C VAL A 265 -12.97 -17.22 -21.29
N GLU A 266 -13.72 -18.33 -21.21
CA GLU A 266 -13.66 -19.43 -22.19
C GLU A 266 -13.80 -18.92 -23.63
N SER A 267 -14.81 -18.10 -23.89
CA SER A 267 -15.06 -17.53 -25.20
C SER A 267 -13.92 -16.61 -25.68
N ALA A 268 -13.34 -15.84 -24.77
CA ALA A 268 -12.25 -14.92 -25.10
C ALA A 268 -10.93 -15.65 -25.40
N VAL A 269 -10.64 -16.79 -24.75
CA VAL A 269 -9.42 -17.57 -25.02
C VAL A 269 -9.55 -18.56 -26.17
N ALA A 270 -10.76 -18.81 -26.66
CA ALA A 270 -11.03 -19.80 -27.71
C ALA A 270 -10.33 -19.50 -29.07
N GLN A 271 -9.94 -18.25 -29.31
CA GLN A 271 -9.20 -17.85 -30.52
C GLN A 271 -7.75 -18.39 -30.55
N GLY A 272 -7.21 -18.88 -29.46
CA GLY A 272 -5.89 -19.50 -29.39
C GLY A 272 -4.71 -18.54 -29.35
N THR A 273 -4.93 -17.23 -29.43
CA THR A 273 -3.87 -16.19 -29.43
C THR A 273 -3.54 -15.68 -28.02
N CYS A 274 -4.32 -16.07 -27.01
CA CYS A 274 -4.22 -15.61 -25.66
C CYS A 274 -2.98 -16.20 -24.95
N ALA A 275 -2.12 -15.32 -24.41
CA ALA A 275 -0.99 -15.67 -23.56
C ALA A 275 -1.41 -15.80 -22.10
N ALA A 276 -2.28 -14.90 -21.63
CA ALA A 276 -2.69 -14.84 -20.23
C ALA A 276 -4.12 -14.33 -20.04
N PHE A 277 -4.77 -14.84 -19.00
CA PHE A 277 -5.82 -14.15 -18.28
C PHE A 277 -5.25 -13.57 -17.01
N ILE A 278 -5.35 -12.24 -16.82
CA ILE A 278 -4.92 -11.55 -15.60
C ILE A 278 -6.14 -10.96 -14.91
N ALA A 279 -6.25 -11.21 -13.61
CA ALA A 279 -7.32 -10.68 -12.79
C ALA A 279 -6.84 -10.40 -11.35
N GLU A 280 -7.35 -9.32 -10.75
CA GLU A 280 -7.35 -9.19 -9.30
C GLU A 280 -8.26 -10.29 -8.72
N SER A 281 -7.80 -11.03 -7.73
CA SER A 281 -8.63 -12.12 -7.14
C SER A 281 -9.91 -11.57 -6.49
N VAL A 282 -9.85 -10.34 -5.98
CA VAL A 282 -11.01 -9.51 -5.63
C VAL A 282 -10.78 -8.15 -6.27
N PRO A 283 -11.46 -7.82 -7.38
CA PRO A 283 -11.30 -6.56 -8.09
C PRO A 283 -11.47 -5.33 -7.18
N GLY A 284 -10.35 -4.67 -6.87
CA GLY A 284 -10.33 -3.54 -5.96
C GLY A 284 -10.73 -2.24 -6.65
N VAL A 285 -10.02 -1.83 -7.69
CA VAL A 285 -10.30 -0.61 -8.45
C VAL A 285 -11.66 -0.68 -9.15
N GLY A 286 -12.05 -1.85 -9.61
CA GLY A 286 -13.34 -2.10 -10.25
C GLY A 286 -14.55 -2.00 -9.33
N GLY A 287 -14.38 -1.83 -8.01
CA GLY A 287 -15.48 -1.59 -7.07
C GLY A 287 -15.52 -2.47 -5.83
N GLN A 288 -14.45 -3.11 -5.45
CA GLN A 288 -14.38 -4.06 -4.32
C GLN A 288 -15.35 -5.24 -4.52
N ILE A 289 -15.34 -5.81 -5.72
CA ILE A 289 -16.26 -6.87 -6.12
C ILE A 289 -15.71 -8.22 -5.69
N VAL A 290 -16.42 -8.94 -4.83
CA VAL A 290 -16.12 -10.34 -4.53
C VAL A 290 -16.76 -11.20 -5.64
N PRO A 291 -15.96 -11.95 -6.43
CA PRO A 291 -16.50 -12.83 -7.46
C PRO A 291 -17.38 -13.93 -6.86
N PRO A 292 -18.41 -14.39 -7.56
CA PRO A 292 -19.17 -15.55 -7.12
C PRO A 292 -18.28 -16.80 -7.05
N PRO A 293 -18.59 -17.74 -6.14
CA PRO A 293 -17.80 -18.98 -5.96
C PRO A 293 -17.55 -19.71 -7.28
N HIS A 294 -16.40 -20.37 -7.39
CA HIS A 294 -15.91 -21.14 -8.53
C HIS A 294 -15.61 -20.33 -9.80
N TYR A 295 -15.68 -18.99 -9.75
CA TYR A 295 -15.39 -18.16 -10.92
C TYR A 295 -13.91 -18.26 -11.35
N LEU A 296 -12.97 -17.97 -10.43
CA LEU A 296 -11.54 -17.97 -10.77
C LEU A 296 -11.05 -19.36 -11.10
N ARG A 297 -11.54 -20.39 -10.41
CA ARG A 297 -11.20 -21.79 -10.66
C ARG A 297 -11.63 -22.19 -12.08
N ALA A 298 -12.89 -21.98 -12.44
CA ALA A 298 -13.40 -22.30 -13.76
C ALA A 298 -12.71 -21.49 -14.86
N ALA A 299 -12.48 -20.20 -14.64
CA ALA A 299 -11.74 -19.35 -15.58
C ALA A 299 -10.31 -19.88 -15.81
N ALA A 300 -9.57 -20.22 -14.74
CA ALA A 300 -8.23 -20.78 -14.85
C ALA A 300 -8.20 -22.11 -15.61
N GLU A 301 -9.21 -22.97 -15.43
CA GLU A 301 -9.34 -24.23 -16.19
C GLU A 301 -9.52 -23.97 -17.69
N HIS A 302 -10.39 -23.02 -18.08
CA HIS A 302 -10.59 -22.64 -19.48
C HIS A 302 -9.32 -22.05 -20.10
N VAL A 303 -8.64 -21.18 -19.36
CA VAL A 303 -7.37 -20.54 -19.76
C VAL A 303 -6.30 -21.60 -20.04
N ARG A 304 -6.10 -22.57 -19.13
CA ARG A 304 -5.10 -23.63 -19.28
C ARG A 304 -5.45 -24.59 -20.44
N LYS A 305 -6.73 -24.94 -20.62
CA LYS A 305 -7.16 -25.73 -21.76
C LYS A 305 -6.84 -25.06 -23.09
N ALA A 306 -6.87 -23.71 -23.15
CA ALA A 306 -6.47 -22.94 -24.32
C ALA A 306 -4.95 -22.75 -24.45
N GLY A 307 -4.14 -23.32 -23.56
CA GLY A 307 -2.67 -23.17 -23.55
C GLY A 307 -2.23 -21.75 -23.23
N ALA A 308 -2.95 -21.07 -22.37
CA ALA A 308 -2.62 -19.78 -21.75
C ALA A 308 -2.39 -19.94 -20.25
N VAL A 309 -1.92 -18.90 -19.57
CA VAL A 309 -1.66 -18.93 -18.12
C VAL A 309 -2.59 -18.00 -17.35
N PHE A 310 -2.90 -18.36 -16.11
CA PHE A 310 -3.65 -17.50 -15.19
C PHE A 310 -2.69 -16.73 -14.30
N ILE A 311 -2.78 -15.39 -14.34
CA ILE A 311 -2.02 -14.47 -13.50
C ILE A 311 -2.97 -13.91 -12.44
N ALA A 312 -2.71 -14.22 -11.16
CA ALA A 312 -3.42 -13.60 -10.04
C ALA A 312 -2.70 -12.31 -9.64
N ASP A 313 -3.38 -11.18 -9.81
CA ASP A 313 -2.92 -9.87 -9.36
C ASP A 313 -3.31 -9.68 -7.88
N GLU A 314 -2.41 -10.04 -6.99
CA GLU A 314 -2.54 -9.92 -5.54
C GLU A 314 -2.00 -8.59 -5.00
N VAL A 315 -1.71 -7.63 -5.87
CA VAL A 315 -1.12 -6.34 -5.50
C VAL A 315 -1.96 -5.57 -4.49
N GLN A 316 -3.26 -5.73 -4.51
CA GLN A 316 -4.17 -5.04 -3.60
C GLN A 316 -4.81 -5.96 -2.56
N VAL A 317 -5.11 -7.20 -2.93
CA VAL A 317 -5.92 -8.11 -2.10
C VAL A 317 -5.10 -9.09 -1.28
N GLY A 318 -3.86 -9.35 -1.66
CA GLY A 318 -3.00 -10.31 -0.96
C GLY A 318 -2.61 -9.94 0.47
N MET A 319 -1.93 -10.86 1.12
CA MET A 319 -1.33 -10.73 2.45
C MET A 319 -2.34 -10.54 3.58
N GLY A 320 -3.42 -11.34 3.58
CA GLY A 320 -4.41 -11.39 4.65
C GLY A 320 -5.50 -10.33 4.58
N ARG A 321 -5.56 -9.52 3.53
CA ARG A 321 -6.63 -8.51 3.35
C ARG A 321 -8.03 -9.13 3.24
N PRO A 322 -8.24 -10.32 2.63
CA PRO A 322 -9.54 -10.98 2.62
C PRO A 322 -10.06 -11.36 4.02
N GLY A 323 -9.17 -11.50 4.99
CA GLY A 323 -9.50 -11.86 6.37
C GLY A 323 -9.56 -13.37 6.63
N SER A 324 -10.21 -14.13 5.79
CA SER A 324 -10.35 -15.59 5.91
C SER A 324 -9.16 -16.35 5.33
N THR A 325 -8.45 -15.77 4.37
CA THR A 325 -7.31 -16.38 3.67
C THR A 325 -6.13 -15.41 3.64
N PHE A 326 -4.91 -15.91 3.39
CA PHE A 326 -3.73 -15.08 3.26
C PHE A 326 -3.62 -14.47 1.85
N TRP A 327 -3.96 -15.24 0.82
CA TRP A 327 -4.03 -14.79 -0.57
C TRP A 327 -5.48 -14.74 -1.07
N GLY A 328 -5.79 -13.80 -1.97
CA GLY A 328 -7.14 -13.64 -2.49
C GLY A 328 -7.59 -14.81 -3.36
N PHE A 329 -6.69 -15.44 -4.14
CA PHE A 329 -7.01 -16.60 -4.97
C PHE A 329 -7.42 -17.83 -4.15
N GLU A 330 -7.03 -17.92 -2.88
CA GLU A 330 -7.43 -19.01 -1.98
C GLU A 330 -8.94 -18.99 -1.66
N LEU A 331 -9.61 -17.83 -1.81
CA LEU A 331 -11.06 -17.74 -1.63
C LEU A 331 -11.85 -18.65 -2.58
N ASP A 332 -11.26 -19.03 -3.70
CA ASP A 332 -11.87 -19.88 -4.72
C ASP A 332 -11.09 -21.20 -4.94
N ASP A 333 -10.20 -21.55 -4.01
CA ASP A 333 -9.33 -22.73 -4.03
C ASP A 333 -8.64 -22.95 -5.40
N VAL A 334 -8.19 -21.86 -6.04
CA VAL A 334 -7.48 -21.92 -7.32
C VAL A 334 -5.99 -21.70 -7.09
N ILE A 335 -5.15 -22.42 -7.82
CA ILE A 335 -3.71 -22.21 -7.84
C ILE A 335 -3.38 -21.43 -9.13
N PRO A 336 -2.91 -20.19 -9.05
CA PRO A 336 -2.47 -19.44 -10.23
C PRO A 336 -1.19 -20.02 -10.83
N ASP A 337 -0.91 -19.68 -12.09
CA ASP A 337 0.38 -20.02 -12.73
C ASP A 337 1.45 -18.96 -12.41
N ILE A 338 1.00 -17.72 -12.20
CA ILE A 338 1.82 -16.57 -11.79
C ILE A 338 1.05 -15.77 -10.74
N VAL A 339 1.73 -15.39 -9.66
CA VAL A 339 1.20 -14.46 -8.64
C VAL A 339 1.99 -13.17 -8.66
N VAL A 340 1.30 -12.05 -8.66
CA VAL A 340 1.90 -10.71 -8.64
C VAL A 340 1.58 -10.00 -7.34
N MET A 341 2.59 -9.42 -6.73
CA MET A 341 2.49 -8.74 -5.44
C MET A 341 3.05 -7.32 -5.51
N GLY A 342 2.50 -6.44 -4.70
CA GLY A 342 2.95 -5.05 -4.57
C GLY A 342 2.44 -4.45 -3.27
N LYS A 343 2.28 -3.14 -3.22
CA LYS A 343 1.67 -2.40 -2.09
C LYS A 343 2.03 -2.95 -0.69
N PRO A 344 1.22 -3.89 -0.10
CA PRO A 344 1.43 -4.39 1.25
C PRO A 344 2.78 -5.06 1.45
N ILE A 345 3.36 -5.70 0.44
CA ILE A 345 4.60 -6.45 0.59
C ILE A 345 5.79 -5.57 0.99
N GLY A 346 5.78 -4.30 0.59
CA GLY A 346 6.76 -3.28 0.96
C GLY A 346 6.31 -2.39 2.12
N ASN A 347 5.06 -2.47 2.57
CA ASN A 347 4.46 -1.56 3.55
C ASN A 347 4.76 -0.07 3.29
N GLY A 348 4.71 0.35 2.03
CA GLY A 348 5.01 1.71 1.58
C GLY A 348 6.40 1.89 0.96
N HIS A 349 7.30 0.92 1.10
CA HIS A 349 8.58 0.93 0.37
C HIS A 349 8.40 0.38 -1.04
N PRO A 350 9.19 0.88 -2.02
CA PRO A 350 9.17 0.39 -3.39
C PRO A 350 9.57 -1.09 -3.45
N LEU A 351 8.58 -1.97 -3.56
CA LEU A 351 8.77 -3.40 -3.70
C LEU A 351 7.59 -4.00 -4.45
N GLY A 352 7.89 -4.83 -5.42
CA GLY A 352 6.96 -5.74 -6.09
C GLY A 352 7.61 -7.12 -6.22
N VAL A 353 6.79 -8.15 -6.32
CA VAL A 353 7.27 -9.52 -6.48
C VAL A 353 6.41 -10.24 -7.49
N VAL A 354 7.04 -11.07 -8.30
CA VAL A 354 6.38 -12.10 -9.10
C VAL A 354 6.82 -13.45 -8.56
N VAL A 355 5.86 -14.34 -8.32
CA VAL A 355 6.15 -15.74 -8.00
C VAL A 355 5.50 -16.62 -9.04
N THR A 356 6.23 -17.61 -9.53
CA THR A 356 5.75 -18.50 -10.58
C THR A 356 6.35 -19.91 -10.45
N THR A 357 5.94 -20.78 -11.34
CA THR A 357 6.48 -22.14 -11.42
C THR A 357 7.87 -22.13 -12.08
N ARG A 358 8.66 -23.15 -11.82
CA ARG A 358 9.98 -23.31 -12.47
C ARG A 358 9.90 -23.47 -14.00
N ALA A 359 8.79 -24.00 -14.49
CA ALA A 359 8.57 -24.17 -15.91
C ALA A 359 8.33 -22.85 -16.67
N ILE A 360 7.81 -21.84 -15.98
CA ILE A 360 7.54 -20.51 -16.54
C ILE A 360 8.73 -19.56 -16.31
N ALA A 361 9.49 -19.76 -15.22
CA ALA A 361 10.64 -18.93 -14.86
C ALA A 361 11.84 -19.18 -15.79
#